data_81ab914a7426cc6c381df96489bdf224
#
_entry.id   81ab914a7426cc6c381df96489bdf224
#
_cell.length_a   1.000
_cell.length_b   1.000
_cell.length_c   1.000
_cell.angle_alpha   90.00
_cell.angle_beta   90.00
_cell.angle_gamma   90.00
#
_symmetry.space_group_name_H-M   'P 1'
#
loop_
_entity.id
_entity.type
_entity.pdbx_description
1 polymer ?
#
loop_
_entity_poly.entity_id
_entity_poly.type
_entity_poly.pdbx_seq_one_letter_code
_entity_poly.pdbx_strand_id
1 'polypeptide(L)'
;MGISLSRLFQWFPELRRLFQASSPADFDAFLDLHFERCIQRMEAEAHHLNEDGEEKLSAFLAAALSLPGLSVVREGYSNGRVDLTIRSESLLSPEQRLAEAKIYDGPAYHVEAIDQLISRYSTGRQSVGYVIEYVKKPGIATLVTKLRKHADTNLPVGQSGSTIKHNMQWAYVSEHNHLSDQLIRVVHINVNLAR
;
A
#
# COMPACT_ATOMS: atom_id res chain seq x y z
N MET A 1 28.54 5.22 -25.89
CA MET A 1 28.41 6.30 -24.87
C MET A 1 27.60 5.76 -23.72
N GLY A 2 28.19 5.61 -22.53
CA GLY A 2 27.47 5.16 -21.33
C GLY A 2 26.85 6.35 -20.58
N ILE A 3 25.61 6.17 -20.10
CA ILE A 3 25.00 7.14 -19.18
C ILE A 3 25.60 6.91 -17.80
N SER A 4 26.11 7.97 -17.14
CA SER A 4 26.61 7.83 -15.79
C SER A 4 25.47 7.64 -14.79
N LEU A 5 25.68 6.87 -13.72
CA LEU A 5 24.70 6.67 -12.65
C LEU A 5 24.22 8.01 -12.06
N SER A 6 25.09 9.02 -11.96
CA SER A 6 24.71 10.34 -11.46
C SER A 6 23.66 11.02 -12.36
N ARG A 7 23.77 10.89 -13.69
CA ARG A 7 22.76 11.40 -14.62
C ARG A 7 21.45 10.62 -14.51
N LEU A 8 21.51 9.29 -14.39
CA LEU A 8 20.33 8.47 -14.21
C LEU A 8 19.56 8.90 -12.95
N PHE A 9 20.25 9.11 -11.84
CA PHE A 9 19.63 9.56 -10.58
C PHE A 9 19.14 11.01 -10.60
N GLN A 10 19.68 11.86 -11.47
CA GLN A 10 19.10 13.19 -11.71
C GLN A 10 17.77 13.11 -12.47
N TRP A 11 17.67 12.21 -13.42
CA TRP A 11 16.44 12.02 -14.20
C TRP A 11 15.36 11.24 -13.47
N PHE A 12 15.77 10.30 -12.61
CA PHE A 12 14.89 9.42 -11.85
C PHE A 12 15.28 9.43 -10.36
N PRO A 13 14.91 10.48 -9.61
CA PRO A 13 15.30 10.60 -8.19
C PRO A 13 14.72 9.48 -7.32
N GLU A 14 13.62 8.83 -7.75
CA GLU A 14 13.04 7.66 -7.10
C GLU A 14 14.01 6.48 -7.09
N LEU A 15 14.68 6.23 -8.22
CA LEU A 15 15.66 5.15 -8.30
C LEU A 15 16.80 5.36 -7.31
N ARG A 16 17.25 6.60 -7.15
CA ARG A 16 18.29 6.93 -6.16
C ARG A 16 17.87 6.51 -4.75
N ARG A 17 16.63 6.84 -4.33
CA ARG A 17 16.11 6.50 -3.00
C ARG A 17 15.98 5.00 -2.81
N LEU A 18 15.47 4.29 -3.82
CA LEU A 18 15.35 2.84 -3.78
C LEU A 18 16.73 2.16 -3.64
N PHE A 19 17.70 2.56 -4.46
CA PHE A 19 19.05 1.98 -4.43
C PHE A 19 19.88 2.37 -3.20
N GLN A 20 19.51 3.46 -2.51
CA GLN A 20 20.13 3.89 -1.26
C GLN A 20 19.45 3.35 -0.01
N ALA A 21 18.28 2.71 -0.15
CA ALA A 21 17.58 2.08 0.97
C ALA A 21 18.48 0.97 1.54
N SER A 22 18.89 1.14 2.79
CA SER A 22 19.81 0.25 3.50
C SER A 22 19.15 -0.47 4.67
N SER A 23 17.92 -0.09 4.99
CA SER A 23 17.11 -0.66 6.06
C SER A 23 15.64 -0.86 5.61
N PRO A 24 14.86 -1.70 6.32
CA PRO A 24 13.42 -1.79 6.11
C PRO A 24 12.71 -0.45 6.20
N ALA A 25 13.12 0.41 7.13
CA ALA A 25 12.53 1.75 7.31
C ALA A 25 12.81 2.68 6.13
N ASP A 26 14.02 2.61 5.53
CA ASP A 26 14.34 3.38 4.32
C ASP A 26 13.47 2.92 3.13
N PHE A 27 13.26 1.60 3.03
CA PHE A 27 12.40 1.03 2.01
C PHE A 27 10.94 1.46 2.19
N ASP A 28 10.41 1.45 3.41
CA ASP A 28 9.07 1.93 3.71
C ASP A 28 8.92 3.43 3.39
N ALA A 29 9.89 4.25 3.78
CA ALA A 29 9.90 5.67 3.46
C ALA A 29 9.97 5.95 1.93
N PHE A 30 10.68 5.12 1.19
CA PHE A 30 10.67 5.15 -0.27
C PHE A 30 9.29 4.77 -0.81
N LEU A 31 8.70 3.66 -0.33
CA LEU A 31 7.40 3.19 -0.79
C LEU A 31 6.29 4.22 -0.52
N ASP A 32 6.28 4.87 0.63
CA ASP A 32 5.31 5.90 0.97
C ASP A 32 5.30 7.03 -0.09
N LEU A 33 6.47 7.52 -0.47
CA LEU A 33 6.59 8.57 -1.49
C LEU A 33 6.23 8.06 -2.90
N HIS A 34 6.57 6.82 -3.19
CA HIS A 34 6.31 6.24 -4.50
C HIS A 34 4.81 5.93 -4.66
N PHE A 35 4.16 5.38 -3.63
CA PHE A 35 2.71 5.21 -3.59
C PHE A 35 1.98 6.53 -3.81
N GLU A 36 2.34 7.59 -3.05
CA GLU A 36 1.69 8.90 -3.18
C GLU A 36 1.70 9.40 -4.63
N ARG A 37 2.83 9.26 -5.34
CA ARG A 37 2.94 9.66 -6.75
C ARG A 37 2.09 8.80 -7.68
N CYS A 38 2.07 7.49 -7.46
CA CYS A 38 1.27 6.57 -8.26
C CYS A 38 -0.23 6.82 -8.06
N ILE A 39 -0.65 7.07 -6.81
CA ILE A 39 -2.03 7.41 -6.46
C ILE A 39 -2.45 8.71 -7.10
N GLN A 40 -1.65 9.77 -7.01
CA GLN A 40 -1.93 11.05 -7.66
C GLN A 40 -2.15 10.91 -9.17
N ARG A 41 -1.40 10.02 -9.84
CA ARG A 41 -1.62 9.69 -11.26
C ARG A 41 -2.95 8.98 -11.47
N MET A 42 -3.30 8.00 -10.63
CA MET A 42 -4.60 7.33 -10.71
C MET A 42 -5.75 8.31 -10.51
N GLU A 43 -5.64 9.20 -9.54
CA GLU A 43 -6.65 10.22 -9.24
C GLU A 43 -6.80 11.23 -10.37
N ALA A 44 -5.70 11.62 -11.03
CA ALA A 44 -5.75 12.47 -12.23
C ALA A 44 -6.50 11.80 -13.40
N GLU A 45 -6.47 10.47 -13.48
CA GLU A 45 -7.17 9.66 -14.47
C GLU A 45 -8.53 9.10 -13.97
N ALA A 46 -9.05 9.60 -12.85
CA ALA A 46 -10.27 9.08 -12.21
C ALA A 46 -11.46 8.98 -13.17
N HIS A 47 -11.59 9.91 -14.13
CA HIS A 47 -12.66 9.90 -15.12
C HIS A 47 -12.62 8.69 -16.09
N HIS A 48 -11.46 8.09 -16.28
CA HIS A 48 -11.30 6.86 -17.04
C HIS A 48 -11.39 5.61 -16.16
N LEU A 49 -10.93 5.72 -14.91
CA LEU A 49 -10.78 4.58 -13.99
C LEU A 49 -12.01 4.29 -13.13
N ASN A 50 -12.93 5.25 -13.01
CA ASN A 50 -14.09 5.12 -12.12
C ASN A 50 -14.99 3.91 -12.43
N GLU A 51 -15.15 3.53 -13.70
CA GLU A 51 -15.97 2.39 -14.12
C GLU A 51 -15.22 1.05 -14.04
N ASP A 52 -13.89 1.07 -13.85
CA ASP A 52 -13.07 -0.14 -13.87
C ASP A 52 -13.27 -0.99 -12.61
N GLY A 53 -13.22 -2.32 -12.77
CA GLY A 53 -13.24 -3.28 -11.68
C GLY A 53 -11.92 -3.30 -10.90
N GLU A 54 -11.95 -3.93 -9.73
CA GLU A 54 -10.81 -4.06 -8.79
C GLU A 54 -9.55 -4.62 -9.46
N GLU A 55 -9.68 -5.69 -10.25
CA GLU A 55 -8.56 -6.30 -10.97
C GLU A 55 -7.84 -5.33 -11.92
N LYS A 56 -8.60 -4.51 -12.64
CA LYS A 56 -8.04 -3.54 -13.59
C LYS A 56 -7.39 -2.37 -12.87
N LEU A 57 -7.99 -1.89 -11.78
CA LEU A 57 -7.41 -0.85 -10.92
C LEU A 57 -6.10 -1.33 -10.28
N SER A 58 -6.09 -2.56 -9.77
CA SER A 58 -4.88 -3.17 -9.18
C SER A 58 -3.80 -3.44 -10.23
N ALA A 59 -4.20 -3.77 -11.49
CA ALA A 59 -3.26 -3.88 -12.60
C ALA A 59 -2.62 -2.54 -12.95
N PHE A 60 -3.42 -1.47 -12.99
CA PHE A 60 -2.93 -0.12 -13.23
C PHE A 60 -1.94 0.31 -12.13
N LEU A 61 -2.32 0.10 -10.86
CA LEU A 61 -1.45 0.44 -9.73
C LEU A 61 -0.15 -0.36 -9.74
N ALA A 62 -0.21 -1.67 -9.99
CA ALA A 62 0.98 -2.52 -10.09
C ALA A 62 1.94 -2.04 -11.19
N ALA A 63 1.39 -1.70 -12.37
CA ALA A 63 2.19 -1.16 -13.48
C ALA A 63 2.80 0.21 -13.12
N ALA A 64 2.04 1.08 -12.45
CA ALA A 64 2.52 2.40 -12.02
C ALA A 64 3.62 2.32 -10.95
N LEU A 65 3.52 1.34 -10.03
CA LEU A 65 4.50 1.10 -8.97
C LEU A 65 5.77 0.44 -9.50
N SER A 66 5.71 -0.34 -10.56
CA SER A 66 6.85 -1.09 -11.09
C SER A 66 7.91 -0.16 -11.66
N LEU A 67 9.16 -0.36 -11.23
CA LEU A 67 10.32 0.36 -11.76
C LEU A 67 11.59 -0.50 -11.59
N PRO A 68 12.69 -0.17 -12.28
CA PRO A 68 13.93 -0.94 -12.12
C PRO A 68 14.38 -1.04 -10.66
N GLY A 69 14.55 -2.27 -10.16
CA GLY A 69 14.90 -2.55 -8.77
C GLY A 69 13.72 -2.69 -7.82
N LEU A 70 12.47 -2.47 -8.29
CA LEU A 70 11.24 -2.71 -7.55
C LEU A 70 10.31 -3.61 -8.37
N SER A 71 10.14 -4.86 -7.92
CA SER A 71 9.22 -5.81 -8.52
C SER A 71 7.86 -5.72 -7.84
N VAL A 72 6.79 -5.57 -8.64
CA VAL A 72 5.41 -5.59 -8.15
C VAL A 72 4.66 -6.70 -8.90
N VAL A 73 4.33 -7.76 -8.17
CA VAL A 73 3.65 -8.94 -8.70
C VAL A 73 2.21 -8.93 -8.24
N ARG A 74 1.27 -9.04 -9.18
CA ARG A 74 -0.15 -9.25 -8.90
C ARG A 74 -0.42 -10.71 -8.58
N GLU A 75 -1.39 -10.95 -7.69
CA GLU A 75 -1.83 -12.30 -7.33
C GLU A 75 -0.67 -13.21 -6.91
N GLY A 76 0.32 -12.61 -6.23
CA GLY A 76 1.46 -13.33 -5.67
C GLY A 76 1.00 -14.34 -4.62
N TYR A 77 1.76 -15.44 -4.47
CA TYR A 77 1.47 -16.45 -3.45
C TYR A 77 2.24 -16.15 -2.16
N SER A 78 1.52 -15.84 -1.08
CA SER A 78 2.07 -15.70 0.27
C SER A 78 1.04 -16.23 1.25
N ASN A 79 1.16 -17.50 1.65
CA ASN A 79 0.19 -18.22 2.49
C ASN A 79 -1.27 -18.10 2.01
N GLY A 80 -1.45 -17.78 0.72
CA GLY A 80 -2.69 -17.49 0.03
C GLY A 80 -2.41 -16.59 -1.18
N ARG A 81 -3.45 -16.17 -1.88
CA ARG A 81 -3.35 -15.33 -3.07
C ARG A 81 -3.54 -13.87 -2.67
N VAL A 82 -2.45 -13.13 -2.57
CA VAL A 82 -2.43 -11.71 -2.21
C VAL A 82 -2.48 -10.83 -3.47
N ASP A 83 -3.22 -9.74 -3.43
CA ASP A 83 -3.43 -8.91 -4.62
C ASP A 83 -2.13 -8.31 -5.16
N LEU A 84 -1.29 -7.76 -4.28
CA LEU A 84 0.01 -7.22 -4.68
C LEU A 84 1.12 -7.69 -3.73
N THR A 85 2.21 -8.17 -4.33
CA THR A 85 3.48 -8.43 -3.63
C THR A 85 4.51 -7.46 -4.18
N ILE A 86 5.05 -6.61 -3.30
CA ILE A 86 6.02 -5.57 -3.63
C ILE A 86 7.37 -6.01 -3.06
N ARG A 87 8.39 -6.12 -3.91
CA ARG A 87 9.72 -6.60 -3.51
C ARG A 87 10.81 -5.63 -3.99
N SER A 88 11.71 -5.30 -3.08
CA SER A 88 13.00 -4.72 -3.48
C SER A 88 13.86 -5.82 -4.11
N GLU A 89 14.39 -5.57 -5.30
CA GLU A 89 15.39 -6.43 -5.94
C GLU A 89 16.83 -6.01 -5.57
N SER A 90 16.96 -5.03 -4.68
CA SER A 90 18.25 -4.60 -4.16
C SER A 90 18.90 -5.71 -3.34
N LEU A 91 20.16 -6.00 -3.62
CA LEU A 91 20.94 -6.96 -2.85
C LEU A 91 21.17 -6.53 -1.40
N LEU A 92 21.00 -5.22 -1.10
CA LEU A 92 21.24 -4.66 0.23
C LEU A 92 20.02 -4.86 1.16
N SER A 93 18.81 -4.97 0.61
CA SER A 93 17.60 -5.15 1.41
C SER A 93 16.53 -5.90 0.58
N PRO A 94 16.51 -7.24 0.61
CA PRO A 94 15.48 -8.03 -0.07
C PRO A 94 14.15 -7.98 0.67
N GLU A 95 13.64 -6.78 0.90
CA GLU A 95 12.40 -6.55 1.62
C GLU A 95 11.17 -6.84 0.76
N GLN A 96 10.15 -7.39 1.41
CA GLN A 96 8.86 -7.67 0.78
C GLN A 96 7.74 -7.02 1.59
N ARG A 97 6.78 -6.42 0.87
CA ARG A 97 5.52 -5.91 1.41
C ARG A 97 4.35 -6.53 0.68
N LEU A 98 3.29 -6.79 1.43
CA LEU A 98 2.04 -7.32 0.91
C LEU A 98 0.99 -6.21 0.88
N ALA A 99 0.13 -6.22 -0.12
CA ALA A 99 -0.99 -5.31 -0.19
C ALA A 99 -2.27 -6.03 -0.62
N GLU A 100 -3.35 -5.73 0.09
CA GLU A 100 -4.72 -6.11 -0.27
C GLU A 100 -5.43 -4.89 -0.81
N ALA A 101 -6.12 -5.02 -1.94
CA ALA A 101 -6.77 -3.92 -2.63
C ALA A 101 -8.25 -4.23 -2.83
N LYS A 102 -9.13 -3.26 -2.49
CA LYS A 102 -10.58 -3.41 -2.60
C LYS A 102 -11.23 -2.16 -3.21
N ILE A 103 -12.34 -2.35 -3.91
CA ILE A 103 -13.28 -1.24 -4.14
C ILE A 103 -14.03 -1.01 -2.84
N TYR A 104 -13.98 0.20 -2.30
CA TYR A 104 -14.60 0.53 -1.02
C TYR A 104 -16.12 0.28 -1.04
N ASP A 105 -16.59 -0.57 -0.14
CA ASP A 105 -18.03 -0.84 0.08
C ASP A 105 -18.42 -0.88 1.56
N GLY A 106 -17.80 -0.05 2.36
CA GLY A 106 -18.14 0.15 3.76
C GLY A 106 -17.10 -0.36 4.76
N PRO A 107 -17.25 0.02 6.05
CA PRO A 107 -16.26 -0.31 7.07
C PRO A 107 -16.08 -1.82 7.30
N ALA A 108 -17.15 -2.61 7.17
CA ALA A 108 -17.06 -4.08 7.34
C ALA A 108 -16.18 -4.71 6.25
N TYR A 109 -16.33 -4.26 5.01
CA TYR A 109 -15.54 -4.74 3.87
C TYR A 109 -14.06 -4.32 3.99
N HIS A 110 -13.82 -3.13 4.53
CA HIS A 110 -12.46 -2.68 4.88
C HIS A 110 -11.81 -3.56 5.95
N VAL A 111 -12.57 -3.94 7.00
CA VAL A 111 -12.08 -4.87 8.04
C VAL A 111 -11.76 -6.24 7.46
N GLU A 112 -12.53 -6.72 6.48
CA GLU A 112 -12.23 -7.97 5.77
C GLU A 112 -10.90 -7.91 5.04
N ALA A 113 -10.57 -6.79 4.39
CA ALA A 113 -9.26 -6.59 3.73
C ALA A 113 -8.11 -6.65 4.75
N ILE A 114 -8.28 -6.05 5.93
CA ILE A 114 -7.28 -6.15 7.01
C ILE A 114 -7.12 -7.60 7.47
N ASP A 115 -8.23 -8.33 7.66
CA ASP A 115 -8.19 -9.73 8.08
C ASP A 115 -7.49 -10.61 7.03
N GLN A 116 -7.79 -10.43 5.76
CA GLN A 116 -7.12 -11.13 4.67
C GLN A 116 -5.60 -10.89 4.70
N LEU A 117 -5.19 -9.63 4.84
CA LEU A 117 -3.78 -9.25 4.87
C LEU A 117 -3.05 -9.86 6.08
N ILE A 118 -3.62 -9.74 7.29
CA ILE A 118 -2.97 -10.14 8.54
C ILE A 118 -3.09 -11.63 8.78
N SER A 119 -4.32 -12.18 8.69
CA SER A 119 -4.60 -13.55 9.14
C SER A 119 -4.32 -14.60 8.06
N ARG A 120 -4.41 -14.22 6.76
CA ARG A 120 -4.27 -15.20 5.67
C ARG A 120 -2.93 -15.10 4.95
N TYR A 121 -2.43 -13.89 4.67
CA TYR A 121 -1.29 -13.70 3.77
C TYR A 121 0.02 -13.43 4.50
N SER A 122 -0.04 -12.72 5.62
CA SER A 122 1.16 -12.47 6.41
C SER A 122 1.66 -13.75 7.08
N THR A 123 2.96 -13.91 7.11
CA THR A 123 3.65 -14.99 7.85
C THR A 123 4.22 -14.48 9.17
N GLY A 124 4.00 -13.20 9.51
CA GLY A 124 4.63 -12.51 10.65
C GLY A 124 6.07 -12.07 10.39
N ARG A 125 6.62 -12.35 9.20
CA ARG A 125 7.94 -11.85 8.80
C ARG A 125 7.88 -10.43 8.21
N GLN A 126 6.72 -10.04 7.69
CA GLN A 126 6.46 -8.71 7.15
C GLN A 126 6.03 -7.79 8.30
N SER A 127 6.83 -6.77 8.57
CA SER A 127 6.52 -5.76 9.60
C SER A 127 5.51 -4.70 9.14
N VAL A 128 5.35 -4.55 7.82
CA VAL A 128 4.44 -3.57 7.20
C VAL A 128 3.64 -4.23 6.08
N GLY A 129 2.34 -3.93 6.03
CA GLY A 129 1.46 -4.27 4.94
C GLY A 129 0.58 -3.08 4.54
N TYR A 130 -0.09 -3.19 3.40
CA TYR A 130 -0.93 -2.12 2.84
C TYR A 130 -2.34 -2.62 2.61
N VAL A 131 -3.34 -1.82 2.98
CA VAL A 131 -4.73 -1.98 2.55
C VAL A 131 -5.07 -0.79 1.66
N ILE A 132 -5.47 -1.06 0.42
CA ILE A 132 -5.72 -0.05 -0.61
C ILE A 132 -7.20 -0.05 -0.96
N GLU A 133 -7.88 1.08 -0.73
CA GLU A 133 -9.28 1.26 -1.01
C GLU A 133 -9.50 2.17 -2.22
N TYR A 134 -10.10 1.64 -3.29
CA TYR A 134 -10.51 2.43 -4.45
C TYR A 134 -11.89 3.07 -4.17
N VAL A 135 -11.89 4.36 -3.84
CA VAL A 135 -13.09 5.09 -3.43
C VAL A 135 -13.73 5.77 -4.65
N LYS A 136 -14.85 5.21 -5.11
CA LYS A 136 -15.61 5.72 -6.28
C LYS A 136 -16.78 6.62 -5.90
N LYS A 137 -17.01 6.82 -4.60
CA LYS A 137 -18.08 7.65 -4.04
C LYS A 137 -17.50 9.00 -3.58
N PRO A 138 -18.24 10.12 -3.73
CA PRO A 138 -17.78 11.41 -3.25
C PRO A 138 -17.62 11.46 -1.72
N GLY A 139 -16.76 12.36 -1.23
CA GLY A 139 -16.59 12.62 0.21
C GLY A 139 -15.51 11.77 0.88
N ILE A 140 -14.42 11.44 0.20
CA ILE A 140 -13.32 10.62 0.72
C ILE A 140 -12.77 11.08 2.07
N ALA A 141 -12.65 12.40 2.34
CA ALA A 141 -12.18 12.92 3.63
C ALA A 141 -13.08 12.50 4.80
N THR A 142 -14.40 12.58 4.58
CA THR A 142 -15.40 12.14 5.56
C THR A 142 -15.37 10.63 5.72
N LEU A 143 -15.19 9.90 4.62
CA LEU A 143 -15.07 8.44 4.60
C LEU A 143 -13.87 7.98 5.43
N VAL A 144 -12.69 8.54 5.20
CA VAL A 144 -11.48 8.20 5.96
C VAL A 144 -11.64 8.49 7.46
N THR A 145 -12.30 9.62 7.79
CA THR A 145 -12.62 9.95 9.20
C THR A 145 -13.53 8.88 9.83
N LYS A 146 -14.53 8.38 9.09
CA LYS A 146 -15.43 7.32 9.56
C LYS A 146 -14.71 5.97 9.70
N LEU A 147 -13.83 5.63 8.76
CA LEU A 147 -13.03 4.40 8.84
C LEU A 147 -12.13 4.41 10.08
N ARG A 148 -11.40 5.49 10.31
CA ARG A 148 -10.56 5.65 11.49
C ARG A 148 -11.35 5.55 12.79
N LYS A 149 -12.49 6.26 12.88
CA LYS A 149 -13.37 6.18 14.05
C LYS A 149 -13.86 4.75 14.27
N HIS A 150 -14.23 4.04 13.20
CA HIS A 150 -14.67 2.64 13.29
C HIS A 150 -13.54 1.74 13.81
N ALA A 151 -12.34 1.88 13.27
CA ALA A 151 -11.16 1.14 13.71
C ALA A 151 -10.81 1.44 15.18
N ASP A 152 -10.79 2.71 15.58
CA ASP A 152 -10.45 3.13 16.95
C ASP A 152 -11.50 2.70 17.98
N THR A 153 -12.77 2.52 17.55
CA THR A 153 -13.85 2.08 18.43
C THR A 153 -13.89 0.56 18.61
N ASN A 154 -13.66 -0.17 17.51
CA ASN A 154 -13.89 -1.62 17.48
C ASN A 154 -12.60 -2.45 17.58
N LEU A 155 -11.42 -1.83 17.38
CA LEU A 155 -10.10 -2.48 17.39
C LEU A 155 -10.08 -3.81 16.62
N PRO A 156 -10.49 -3.82 15.32
CA PRO A 156 -10.67 -5.06 14.56
C PRO A 156 -9.34 -5.79 14.32
N VAL A 157 -9.42 -7.10 14.13
CA VAL A 157 -8.28 -7.95 13.71
C VAL A 157 -7.06 -7.78 14.65
N GLY A 158 -7.30 -7.77 15.97
CA GLY A 158 -6.21 -7.65 16.95
C GLY A 158 -5.50 -6.28 16.93
N GLN A 159 -6.20 -5.22 16.48
CA GLN A 159 -5.63 -3.87 16.47
C GLN A 159 -5.14 -3.47 17.87
N SER A 160 -3.94 -2.92 17.93
CA SER A 160 -3.29 -2.40 19.14
C SER A 160 -3.28 -0.87 19.11
N GLY A 161 -4.07 -0.27 20.00
CA GLY A 161 -4.15 1.19 20.11
C GLY A 161 -4.96 1.87 19.00
N SER A 162 -4.91 3.20 18.99
CA SER A 162 -5.65 4.02 18.03
C SER A 162 -4.89 4.21 16.73
N THR A 163 -5.63 4.49 15.66
CA THR A 163 -5.06 4.81 14.34
C THR A 163 -4.25 6.11 14.37
N ILE A 164 -3.18 6.15 13.60
CA ILE A 164 -2.30 7.32 13.46
C ILE A 164 -2.45 7.90 12.05
N LYS A 165 -2.53 9.23 11.93
CA LYS A 165 -2.55 9.88 10.61
C LYS A 165 -1.24 9.62 9.87
N HIS A 166 -1.33 9.27 8.59
CA HIS A 166 -0.17 9.13 7.71
C HIS A 166 0.17 10.46 7.01
N ASN A 167 1.40 10.58 6.48
CA ASN A 167 1.81 11.75 5.70
C ASN A 167 1.17 11.80 4.32
N MET A 168 0.89 10.63 3.70
CA MET A 168 0.11 10.57 2.45
C MET A 168 -1.31 11.09 2.69
N GLN A 169 -1.85 11.78 1.69
CA GLN A 169 -3.21 12.30 1.76
C GLN A 169 -4.23 11.14 1.82
N TRP A 170 -5.23 11.28 2.69
CA TRP A 170 -6.28 10.27 2.95
C TRP A 170 -5.76 8.90 3.39
N ALA A 171 -4.53 8.84 3.90
CA ALA A 171 -3.97 7.62 4.48
C ALA A 171 -3.86 7.72 6.02
N TYR A 172 -3.86 6.55 6.65
CA TYR A 172 -3.65 6.39 8.07
C TYR A 172 -2.98 5.05 8.37
N VAL A 173 -2.57 4.84 9.61
CA VAL A 173 -1.87 3.63 10.06
C VAL A 173 -2.61 3.03 11.24
N SER A 174 -2.67 1.71 11.29
CA SER A 174 -2.99 0.92 12.48
C SER A 174 -1.90 -0.12 12.73
N GLU A 175 -1.83 -0.61 13.96
CA GLU A 175 -0.94 -1.70 14.35
C GLU A 175 -1.77 -2.90 14.78
N HIS A 176 -1.35 -4.11 14.41
CA HIS A 176 -2.11 -5.33 14.63
C HIS A 176 -1.22 -6.43 15.20
N ASN A 177 -1.70 -7.13 16.21
CA ASN A 177 -1.03 -8.31 16.75
C ASN A 177 -1.25 -9.49 15.80
N HIS A 178 -0.17 -10.06 15.29
CA HIS A 178 -0.18 -11.27 14.47
C HIS A 178 -0.07 -12.53 15.35
N LEU A 179 -0.50 -13.68 14.85
CA LEU A 179 -0.40 -14.97 15.54
C LEU A 179 1.03 -15.39 15.91
N SER A 180 2.04 -14.78 15.30
CA SER A 180 3.46 -14.97 15.61
C SER A 180 3.98 -14.08 16.74
N ASP A 181 3.11 -13.42 17.50
CA ASP A 181 3.43 -12.43 18.53
C ASP A 181 4.21 -11.19 17.98
N GLN A 182 4.20 -11.01 16.67
CA GLN A 182 4.78 -9.83 16.03
C GLN A 182 3.71 -8.76 15.81
N LEU A 183 4.11 -7.49 15.97
CA LEU A 183 3.28 -6.36 15.63
C LEU A 183 3.45 -6.03 14.14
N ILE A 184 2.34 -6.01 13.41
CA ILE A 184 2.31 -5.65 11.98
C ILE A 184 1.67 -4.27 11.85
N ARG A 185 2.38 -3.36 11.23
CA ARG A 185 1.89 -2.04 10.86
C ARG A 185 1.12 -2.14 9.54
N VAL A 186 -0.13 -1.69 9.53
CA VAL A 186 -0.95 -1.60 8.32
C VAL A 186 -1.09 -0.15 7.90
N VAL A 187 -0.66 0.15 6.69
CA VAL A 187 -0.87 1.46 6.05
C VAL A 187 -2.14 1.38 5.21
N HIS A 188 -3.14 2.16 5.59
CA HIS A 188 -4.41 2.25 4.88
C HIS A 188 -4.36 3.40 3.89
N ILE A 189 -4.47 3.08 2.62
CA ILE A 189 -4.40 4.03 1.51
C ILE A 189 -5.78 4.13 0.87
N ASN A 190 -6.32 5.35 0.75
CA ASN A 190 -7.60 5.55 0.09
C ASN A 190 -7.39 6.38 -1.18
N VAL A 191 -7.71 5.79 -2.33
CA VAL A 191 -7.53 6.37 -3.66
C VAL A 191 -8.84 7.00 -4.11
N ASN A 192 -8.86 8.31 -4.38
CA ASN A 192 -10.06 9.02 -4.78
C ASN A 192 -10.35 8.89 -6.26
N LEU A 193 -11.25 7.98 -6.62
CA LEU A 193 -11.72 7.79 -8.00
C LEU A 193 -13.15 8.33 -8.21
N ALA A 194 -13.69 9.13 -7.26
CA ALA A 194 -14.98 9.78 -7.40
C ALA A 194 -14.94 10.83 -8.53
N ARG A 195 -16.06 10.97 -9.25
CA ARG A 195 -16.31 12.00 -10.28
C ARG A 195 -17.11 13.16 -9.70
#